data_a740895857f42f6949a1fbcad50e85bf
#
_entry.id   a740895857f42f6949a1fbcad50e85bf
#
_cell.length_a   1.000
_cell.length_b   1.000
_cell.length_c   1.000
_cell.angle_alpha   90.00
_cell.angle_beta   90.00
_cell.angle_gamma   90.00
#
_symmetry.space_group_name_H-M   'P 1'
#
loop_
_entity.id
_entity.type
_entity.pdbx_description
1 polymer ?
#
loop_
_entity_poly.entity_id
_entity_poly.type
_entity_poly.pdbx_seq_one_letter_code
_entity_poly.pdbx_strand_id
1 'polypeptide(L)'
;SVNINGSYEITDSVSFFLESKYAFSENSDVQGVDFNDGIPIAYDNPYLSPALLQQISDLQGLGIIPPNPNDGSFYGFGASRDSDDLNVMPGDIVERETVRIVAGLEGEIDVADGIEYELSYNYGSTTVDTNNFNLRLEDRFYAALDSTIDPATGEIVCRSNIDPTALPIIGPGAYPVPVFVNDGGFTPFSKFTKFVSFTPGPNSGCAPFNPLGFNSTTQANADFVYVDAL
;
A
#
# COMPACT_ATOMS: atom_id res chain seq x y z
N SER A 1 9.96 29.07 -3.99
CA SER A 1 11.43 29.13 -3.92
C SER A 1 11.88 30.55 -3.65
N VAL A 2 12.99 30.68 -2.94
CA VAL A 2 13.68 31.94 -2.66
C VAL A 2 15.11 31.82 -3.18
N ASN A 3 15.60 32.87 -3.86
CA ASN A 3 16.99 32.96 -4.30
C ASN A 3 17.58 34.25 -3.75
N ILE A 4 18.80 34.16 -3.25
CA ILE A 4 19.56 35.31 -2.75
C ILE A 4 20.91 35.26 -3.44
N ASN A 5 21.26 36.33 -4.16
CA ASN A 5 22.54 36.46 -4.84
C ASN A 5 23.18 37.78 -4.38
N GLY A 6 24.46 37.75 -4.13
CA GLY A 6 25.21 38.91 -3.73
C GLY A 6 26.66 38.79 -4.15
N SER A 7 27.28 39.93 -4.46
CA SER A 7 28.71 40.03 -4.72
C SER A 7 29.30 41.21 -3.91
N TYR A 8 30.54 41.08 -3.55
CA TYR A 8 31.29 42.09 -2.85
C TYR A 8 32.72 42.18 -3.38
N GLU A 9 33.11 43.37 -3.81
CA GLU A 9 34.49 43.67 -4.26
C GLU A 9 35.41 43.74 -3.05
N ILE A 10 36.36 42.79 -2.94
CA ILE A 10 37.34 42.75 -1.87
C ILE A 10 38.51 43.68 -2.21
N THR A 11 38.92 43.65 -3.45
CA THR A 11 39.93 44.51 -4.05
C THR A 11 39.53 44.88 -5.47
N ASP A 12 40.26 45.77 -6.14
CA ASP A 12 40.00 46.14 -7.55
C ASP A 12 40.07 44.96 -8.51
N SER A 13 40.72 43.85 -8.11
CA SER A 13 40.95 42.66 -8.97
C SER A 13 40.34 41.38 -8.38
N VAL A 14 39.66 41.44 -7.23
CA VAL A 14 39.08 40.23 -6.56
C VAL A 14 37.70 40.53 -6.01
N SER A 15 36.71 39.75 -6.40
CA SER A 15 35.35 39.80 -5.90
C SER A 15 34.97 38.49 -5.20
N PHE A 16 34.19 38.60 -4.13
CA PHE A 16 33.50 37.50 -3.50
C PHE A 16 32.08 37.46 -4.05
N PHE A 17 31.55 36.24 -4.30
CA PHE A 17 30.17 36.08 -4.62
C PHE A 17 29.49 34.99 -3.73
N LEU A 18 28.21 35.17 -3.50
CA LEU A 18 27.37 34.25 -2.78
C LEU A 18 26.05 34.07 -3.53
N GLU A 19 25.70 32.81 -3.81
CA GLU A 19 24.40 32.43 -4.33
C GLU A 19 23.74 31.47 -3.34
N SER A 20 22.50 31.69 -3.03
CA SER A 20 21.71 30.81 -2.17
C SER A 20 20.34 30.58 -2.78
N LYS A 21 19.91 29.34 -2.75
CA LYS A 21 18.58 28.92 -3.18
C LYS A 21 17.93 28.05 -2.12
N TYR A 22 16.72 28.40 -1.76
CA TYR A 22 15.81 27.57 -1.00
C TYR A 22 14.56 27.29 -1.84
N ALA A 23 14.16 26.04 -1.94
CA ALA A 23 12.95 25.66 -2.62
C ALA A 23 12.21 24.61 -1.78
N PHE A 24 10.93 24.84 -1.60
CA PHE A 24 9.99 23.88 -1.04
C PHE A 24 8.91 23.57 -2.08
N SER A 25 8.55 22.33 -2.20
CA SER A 25 7.42 21.88 -2.98
C SER A 25 6.69 20.77 -2.25
N GLU A 26 5.38 20.84 -2.27
CA GLU A 26 4.47 19.81 -1.81
C GLU A 26 3.66 19.35 -3.01
N ASN A 27 3.54 18.05 -3.16
CA ASN A 27 2.76 17.43 -4.21
C ASN A 27 1.90 16.34 -3.59
N SER A 28 0.60 16.34 -3.87
CA SER A 28 -0.32 15.29 -3.45
C SER A 28 -0.84 14.59 -4.70
N ASP A 29 -0.69 13.29 -4.72
CA ASP A 29 -1.21 12.44 -5.78
C ASP A 29 -2.13 11.37 -5.21
N VAL A 30 -3.22 11.11 -5.91
CA VAL A 30 -4.12 10.01 -5.62
C VAL A 30 -3.81 8.91 -6.60
N GLN A 31 -3.31 7.80 -6.08
CA GLN A 31 -3.06 6.61 -6.90
C GLN A 31 -4.41 6.10 -7.42
N GLY A 32 -4.40 5.52 -8.61
CA GLY A 32 -5.62 4.97 -9.19
C GLY A 32 -6.25 3.87 -8.35
N VAL A 33 -7.42 3.44 -8.77
CA VAL A 33 -8.19 2.38 -8.11
C VAL A 33 -7.39 1.10 -7.93
N ASP A 34 -7.63 0.43 -6.81
CA ASP A 34 -7.08 -0.90 -6.55
C ASP A 34 -7.62 -1.92 -7.55
N PHE A 35 -6.74 -2.49 -8.33
CA PHE A 35 -7.02 -3.60 -9.22
C PHE A 35 -6.67 -4.92 -8.53
N ASN A 36 -7.63 -5.82 -8.44
CA ASN A 36 -7.46 -7.09 -7.75
C ASN A 36 -7.66 -8.27 -8.71
N ASP A 37 -6.54 -8.92 -9.06
CA ASP A 37 -6.56 -10.18 -9.78
C ASP A 37 -6.56 -11.36 -8.82
N GLY A 38 -7.53 -12.25 -8.98
CA GLY A 38 -7.55 -13.51 -8.24
C GLY A 38 -7.92 -13.39 -6.77
N ILE A 39 -8.89 -12.54 -6.42
CA ILE A 39 -9.46 -12.50 -5.06
C ILE A 39 -10.01 -13.89 -4.70
N PRO A 40 -9.57 -14.50 -3.59
CA PRO A 40 -10.08 -15.78 -3.15
C PRO A 40 -11.48 -15.64 -2.54
N ILE A 41 -12.47 -16.30 -3.13
CA ILE A 41 -13.84 -16.35 -2.64
C ILE A 41 -14.11 -17.77 -2.15
N ALA A 42 -14.37 -17.92 -0.86
CA ALA A 42 -14.73 -19.21 -0.28
C ALA A 42 -16.09 -19.68 -0.81
N TYR A 43 -16.27 -21.00 -1.00
CA TYR A 43 -17.53 -21.56 -1.47
C TYR A 43 -18.70 -21.40 -0.47
N ASP A 44 -18.40 -21.16 0.79
CA ASP A 44 -19.37 -20.86 1.83
C ASP A 44 -19.52 -19.36 2.12
N ASN A 45 -18.97 -18.50 1.25
CA ASN A 45 -19.09 -17.07 1.41
C ASN A 45 -20.56 -16.62 1.32
N PRO A 46 -21.12 -15.97 2.35
CA PRO A 46 -22.54 -15.65 2.43
C PRO A 46 -23.01 -14.59 1.41
N TYR A 47 -22.10 -13.91 0.75
CA TYR A 47 -22.42 -12.97 -0.33
C TYR A 47 -22.63 -13.62 -1.70
N LEU A 48 -22.38 -14.92 -1.82
CA LEU A 48 -22.70 -15.67 -3.04
C LEU A 48 -24.22 -15.74 -3.25
N SER A 49 -24.65 -15.60 -4.51
CA SER A 49 -26.06 -15.70 -4.82
C SER A 49 -26.59 -17.13 -4.52
N PRO A 50 -27.86 -17.28 -4.12
CA PRO A 50 -28.46 -18.61 -3.90
C PRO A 50 -28.33 -19.55 -5.09
N ALA A 51 -28.41 -19.02 -6.31
CA ALA A 51 -28.25 -19.79 -7.53
C ALA A 51 -26.81 -20.34 -7.67
N LEU A 52 -25.80 -19.55 -7.34
CA LEU A 52 -24.41 -19.99 -7.37
C LEU A 52 -24.10 -20.99 -6.26
N LEU A 53 -24.63 -20.77 -5.06
CA LEU A 53 -24.52 -21.72 -3.95
C LEU A 53 -25.14 -23.08 -4.31
N GLN A 54 -26.28 -23.09 -5.01
CA GLN A 54 -26.90 -24.32 -5.48
C GLN A 54 -26.04 -25.02 -6.53
N GLN A 55 -25.47 -24.28 -7.50
CA GLN A 55 -24.56 -24.86 -8.50
C GLN A 55 -23.32 -25.46 -7.83
N ILE A 56 -22.73 -24.80 -6.85
CA ILE A 56 -21.59 -25.32 -6.09
C ILE A 56 -21.99 -26.65 -5.40
N SER A 57 -23.16 -26.67 -4.73
CA SER A 57 -23.68 -27.86 -4.06
C SER A 57 -23.90 -29.02 -5.06
N ASP A 58 -24.46 -28.75 -6.24
CA ASP A 58 -24.68 -29.75 -7.28
C ASP A 58 -23.36 -30.33 -7.80
N LEU A 59 -22.34 -29.48 -8.02
CA LEU A 59 -21.00 -29.90 -8.44
C LEU A 59 -20.29 -30.72 -7.38
N GLN A 60 -20.50 -30.40 -6.10
CA GLN A 60 -20.01 -31.20 -4.97
C GLN A 60 -20.69 -32.57 -4.93
N GLY A 61 -22.02 -32.61 -5.15
CA GLY A 61 -22.79 -33.85 -5.22
C GLY A 61 -22.35 -34.77 -6.37
N LEU A 62 -21.85 -34.19 -7.45
CA LEU A 62 -21.26 -34.90 -8.59
C LEU A 62 -19.79 -35.29 -8.40
N GLY A 63 -19.16 -34.88 -7.31
CA GLY A 63 -17.73 -35.10 -7.05
C GLY A 63 -16.77 -34.30 -7.95
N ILE A 64 -17.29 -33.28 -8.65
CA ILE A 64 -16.48 -32.40 -9.53
C ILE A 64 -15.72 -31.37 -8.66
N ILE A 65 -16.38 -30.83 -7.66
CA ILE A 65 -15.77 -29.99 -6.61
C ILE A 65 -15.69 -30.84 -5.34
N PRO A 66 -14.53 -31.00 -4.73
CA PRO A 66 -14.42 -31.74 -3.48
C PRO A 66 -15.23 -31.05 -2.37
N PRO A 67 -15.76 -31.77 -1.37
CA PRO A 67 -16.31 -31.17 -0.18
C PRO A 67 -15.22 -30.40 0.57
N ASN A 68 -15.63 -29.38 1.31
CA ASN A 68 -14.70 -28.55 2.09
C ASN A 68 -13.74 -29.43 2.91
N PRO A 69 -12.44 -29.41 2.63
CA PRO A 69 -11.48 -30.16 3.41
C PRO A 69 -11.38 -29.54 4.81
N ASN A 70 -11.62 -30.34 5.84
CA ASN A 70 -11.48 -29.91 7.24
C ASN A 70 -9.99 -29.75 7.68
N ASP A 71 -9.07 -29.60 6.72
CA ASP A 71 -7.62 -29.52 6.95
C ASP A 71 -7.11 -28.08 6.97
N GLY A 72 -8.03 -27.12 6.85
CA GLY A 72 -7.71 -25.70 6.85
C GLY A 72 -7.15 -25.18 5.51
N SER A 73 -7.16 -25.97 4.45
CA SER A 73 -6.85 -25.50 3.10
C SER A 73 -7.95 -24.55 2.59
N PHE A 74 -7.58 -23.65 1.68
CA PHE A 74 -8.54 -22.79 1.01
C PHE A 74 -9.46 -23.60 0.10
N TYR A 75 -10.74 -23.32 0.22
CA TYR A 75 -11.79 -23.97 -0.51
C TYR A 75 -12.70 -22.93 -1.15
N GLY A 76 -12.44 -22.63 -2.42
CA GLY A 76 -13.11 -21.57 -3.13
C GLY A 76 -12.64 -21.41 -4.57
N PHE A 77 -12.93 -20.26 -5.14
CA PHE A 77 -12.50 -19.86 -6.48
C PHE A 77 -11.88 -18.47 -6.46
N GLY A 78 -11.14 -18.14 -7.52
CA GLY A 78 -10.60 -16.81 -7.75
C GLY A 78 -11.60 -15.94 -8.52
N ALA A 79 -11.76 -14.69 -8.09
CA ALA A 79 -12.48 -13.66 -8.82
C ALA A 79 -11.56 -12.46 -9.03
N SER A 80 -11.80 -11.70 -10.10
CA SER A 80 -11.09 -10.43 -10.33
C SER A 80 -12.08 -9.30 -10.26
N ARG A 81 -11.62 -8.15 -9.72
CA ARG A 81 -12.46 -6.96 -9.63
C ARG A 81 -11.60 -5.70 -9.70
N ASP A 82 -12.10 -4.68 -10.38
CA ASP A 82 -11.72 -3.30 -10.19
C ASP A 82 -12.45 -2.74 -8.98
N SER A 83 -11.74 -2.05 -8.13
CA SER A 83 -12.26 -1.53 -6.87
C SER A 83 -12.50 -0.02 -6.93
N ASP A 84 -12.93 0.49 -8.08
CA ASP A 84 -13.24 1.90 -8.34
C ASP A 84 -14.49 2.41 -7.58
N ASP A 85 -15.28 1.49 -7.07
CA ASP A 85 -16.42 1.77 -6.19
C ASP A 85 -16.05 1.82 -4.69
N LEU A 86 -14.81 1.52 -4.33
CA LEU A 86 -14.34 1.71 -2.97
C LEU A 86 -14.07 3.19 -2.75
N ASN A 87 -14.78 3.78 -1.78
CA ASN A 87 -14.64 5.20 -1.44
C ASN A 87 -13.30 5.54 -0.74
N VAL A 88 -12.33 4.64 -0.81
CA VAL A 88 -11.02 4.78 -0.19
C VAL A 88 -9.98 4.67 -1.30
N MET A 89 -9.35 5.79 -1.64
CA MET A 89 -8.32 5.83 -2.65
C MET A 89 -6.95 6.00 -1.98
N PRO A 90 -6.01 5.10 -2.23
CA PRO A 90 -4.63 5.28 -1.77
C PRO A 90 -3.97 6.44 -2.48
N GLY A 91 -3.05 7.08 -1.80
CA GLY A 91 -2.29 8.17 -2.37
C GLY A 91 -1.07 8.52 -1.53
N ASP A 92 -0.36 9.54 -1.98
CA ASP A 92 0.81 10.04 -1.31
C ASP A 92 0.87 11.57 -1.31
N ILE A 93 1.50 12.09 -0.27
CA ILE A 93 1.90 13.48 -0.15
C ILE A 93 3.41 13.49 -0.12
N VAL A 94 4.02 14.12 -1.12
CA VAL A 94 5.48 14.24 -1.24
C VAL A 94 5.89 15.67 -0.98
N GLU A 95 6.60 15.88 0.12
CA GLU A 95 7.25 17.14 0.45
C GLU A 95 8.72 17.07 0.03
N ARG A 96 9.17 18.11 -0.65
CA ARG A 96 10.58 18.24 -1.06
C ARG A 96 11.12 19.58 -0.66
N GLU A 97 12.19 19.55 0.11
CA GLU A 97 12.96 20.71 0.52
C GLU A 97 14.35 20.66 -0.11
N THR A 98 14.74 21.73 -0.77
CA THR A 98 16.06 21.85 -1.40
C THR A 98 16.74 23.11 -0.96
N VAL A 99 17.96 22.96 -0.46
CA VAL A 99 18.88 24.05 -0.12
C VAL A 99 20.12 23.95 -1.00
N ARG A 100 20.52 25.04 -1.59
CA ARG A 100 21.79 25.15 -2.33
C ARG A 100 22.47 26.46 -1.94
N ILE A 101 23.76 26.39 -1.64
CA ILE A 101 24.63 27.54 -1.38
C ILE A 101 25.88 27.38 -2.24
N VAL A 102 26.20 28.43 -2.96
CA VAL A 102 27.48 28.57 -3.71
C VAL A 102 28.16 29.81 -3.20
N ALA A 103 29.38 29.68 -2.80
CA ALA A 103 30.21 30.82 -2.41
C ALA A 103 31.57 30.72 -3.11
N GLY A 104 32.07 31.81 -3.61
CA GLY A 104 33.32 31.80 -4.36
C GLY A 104 34.02 33.16 -4.43
N LEU A 105 35.19 33.08 -5.03
CA LEU A 105 36.02 34.21 -5.38
C LEU A 105 36.21 34.19 -6.88
N GLU A 106 36.09 35.33 -7.50
CA GLU A 106 36.42 35.57 -8.88
C GLU A 106 37.36 36.75 -8.98
N GLY A 107 38.20 36.76 -10.00
CA GLY A 107 39.14 37.85 -10.18
C GLY A 107 40.05 37.69 -11.37
N GLU A 108 40.95 38.66 -11.49
CA GLU A 108 41.95 38.72 -12.54
C GLU A 108 43.37 38.78 -11.93
N ILE A 109 44.28 38.01 -12.50
CA ILE A 109 45.70 38.06 -12.19
C ILE A 109 46.40 38.82 -13.33
N ASP A 110 47.01 39.95 -12.97
CA ASP A 110 47.68 40.82 -13.91
C ASP A 110 49.08 40.24 -14.33
N VAL A 111 49.02 39.11 -15.03
CA VAL A 111 50.19 38.42 -15.59
C VAL A 111 49.93 38.17 -17.06
N ALA A 112 50.71 38.82 -17.97
CA ALA A 112 50.73 38.54 -19.40
C ALA A 112 49.35 38.36 -20.07
N ASP A 113 48.67 39.44 -20.37
CA ASP A 113 47.33 39.52 -20.99
C ASP A 113 46.12 39.26 -20.07
N GLY A 114 46.34 39.22 -18.77
CA GLY A 114 45.28 38.98 -17.79
C GLY A 114 44.79 37.54 -17.76
N ILE A 115 44.79 36.88 -16.59
CA ILE A 115 44.18 35.55 -16.37
C ILE A 115 43.00 35.74 -15.45
N GLU A 116 41.79 35.48 -15.98
CA GLU A 116 40.58 35.41 -15.16
C GLU A 116 40.52 34.07 -14.43
N TYR A 117 40.09 34.09 -13.16
CA TYR A 117 39.91 32.89 -12.39
C TYR A 117 38.59 32.95 -11.58
N GLU A 118 38.01 31.79 -11.37
CA GLU A 118 36.90 31.57 -10.44
C GLU A 118 37.25 30.36 -9.56
N LEU A 119 37.07 30.52 -8.25
CA LEU A 119 37.18 29.46 -7.28
C LEU A 119 35.87 29.42 -6.47
N SER A 120 35.09 28.37 -6.58
CA SER A 120 33.83 28.28 -5.90
C SER A 120 33.66 26.98 -5.10
N TYR A 121 32.90 27.06 -4.04
CA TYR A 121 32.42 25.92 -3.26
C TYR A 121 30.89 25.85 -3.34
N ASN A 122 30.38 24.67 -3.65
CA ASN A 122 28.96 24.43 -3.80
C ASN A 122 28.51 23.39 -2.75
N TYR A 123 27.53 23.75 -1.96
CA TYR A 123 26.82 22.88 -1.04
C TYR A 123 25.37 22.73 -1.52
N GLY A 124 24.86 21.51 -1.58
CA GLY A 124 23.48 21.23 -1.90
C GLY A 124 22.92 20.08 -1.05
N SER A 125 21.71 20.24 -0.57
CA SER A 125 20.95 19.21 0.15
C SER A 125 19.52 19.20 -0.34
N THR A 126 18.97 17.99 -0.53
CA THR A 126 17.56 17.78 -0.82
C THR A 126 17.03 16.74 0.14
N THR A 127 16.00 17.10 0.89
CA THR A 127 15.21 16.19 1.73
C THR A 127 13.88 15.91 1.02
N VAL A 128 13.47 14.66 1.01
CA VAL A 128 12.18 14.24 0.47
C VAL A 128 11.48 13.42 1.53
N ASP A 129 10.33 13.90 1.96
CA ASP A 129 9.44 13.20 2.88
C ASP A 129 8.21 12.74 2.11
N THR A 130 7.87 11.46 2.23
CA THR A 130 6.71 10.87 1.56
C THR A 130 5.78 10.25 2.60
N ASN A 131 4.58 10.80 2.69
CA ASN A 131 3.52 10.28 3.54
C ASN A 131 2.47 9.60 2.68
N ASN A 132 2.31 8.29 2.88
CA ASN A 132 1.28 7.53 2.18
C ASN A 132 0.01 7.49 3.03
N PHE A 133 -1.14 7.67 2.39
CA PHE A 133 -2.43 7.58 3.03
C PHE A 133 -3.30 6.50 2.38
N ASN A 134 -4.24 5.96 3.16
CA ASN A 134 -5.13 4.89 2.74
C ASN A 134 -4.40 3.66 2.18
N LEU A 135 -3.26 3.29 2.77
CA LEU A 135 -2.57 2.06 2.39
C LEU A 135 -3.38 0.84 2.79
N ARG A 136 -3.62 -0.05 1.84
CA ARG A 136 -4.28 -1.31 2.10
C ARG A 136 -3.35 -2.30 2.80
N LEU A 137 -3.78 -2.81 3.94
CA LEU A 137 -3.14 -3.92 4.61
C LEU A 137 -3.68 -5.23 4.06
N GLU A 138 -2.86 -5.94 3.29
CA GLU A 138 -3.26 -7.13 2.55
C GLU A 138 -3.85 -8.22 3.45
N ASP A 139 -3.23 -8.49 4.59
CA ASP A 139 -3.69 -9.49 5.54
C ASP A 139 -5.09 -9.17 6.11
N ARG A 140 -5.37 -7.89 6.36
CA ARG A 140 -6.68 -7.42 6.82
C ARG A 140 -7.72 -7.45 5.71
N PHE A 141 -7.32 -7.07 4.49
CA PHE A 141 -8.20 -7.13 3.34
C PHE A 141 -8.68 -8.57 3.07
N TYR A 142 -7.74 -9.53 3.05
CA TYR A 142 -8.10 -10.93 2.86
C TYR A 142 -8.86 -11.53 4.04
N ALA A 143 -8.61 -11.08 5.27
CA ALA A 143 -9.43 -11.47 6.41
C ALA A 143 -10.87 -10.97 6.31
N ALA A 144 -11.07 -9.75 5.81
CA ALA A 144 -12.40 -9.20 5.58
C ALA A 144 -13.14 -9.89 4.43
N LEU A 145 -12.42 -10.34 3.40
CA LEU A 145 -12.96 -11.12 2.28
C LEU A 145 -13.43 -12.51 2.72
N ASP A 146 -12.75 -13.13 3.67
CA ASP A 146 -13.10 -14.47 4.20
C ASP A 146 -14.26 -14.37 5.19
N SER A 147 -15.42 -14.06 4.63
CA SER A 147 -16.67 -13.90 5.37
C SER A 147 -17.42 -15.21 5.48
N THR A 148 -18.08 -15.42 6.62
CA THR A 148 -18.92 -16.59 6.90
C THR A 148 -20.11 -16.20 7.77
N ILE A 149 -21.05 -17.12 7.98
CA ILE A 149 -22.15 -16.94 8.91
C ILE A 149 -21.73 -17.46 10.29
N ASP A 150 -21.85 -16.62 11.31
CA ASP A 150 -21.69 -17.07 12.70
C ASP A 150 -22.83 -18.04 13.07
N PRO A 151 -22.55 -19.30 13.39
CA PRO A 151 -23.59 -20.28 13.71
C PRO A 151 -24.32 -19.97 15.00
N ALA A 152 -23.80 -19.12 15.87
CA ALA A 152 -24.42 -18.74 17.13
C ALA A 152 -25.43 -17.59 16.97
N THR A 153 -25.14 -16.64 16.05
CA THR A 153 -25.97 -15.43 15.92
C THR A 153 -26.71 -15.37 14.57
N GLY A 154 -26.24 -16.08 13.55
CA GLY A 154 -26.72 -15.99 12.18
C GLY A 154 -26.24 -14.76 11.43
N GLU A 155 -25.34 -13.96 12.00
CA GLU A 155 -24.78 -12.77 11.39
C GLU A 155 -23.62 -13.11 10.45
N ILE A 156 -23.40 -12.25 9.44
CA ILE A 156 -22.24 -12.34 8.58
C ILE A 156 -21.06 -11.70 9.31
N VAL A 157 -20.00 -12.48 9.50
CA VAL A 157 -18.78 -12.08 10.20
C VAL A 157 -17.54 -12.49 9.42
N CYS A 158 -16.39 -11.89 9.71
CA CYS A 158 -15.11 -12.44 9.25
C CYS A 158 -14.91 -13.82 9.92
N ARG A 159 -14.45 -14.80 9.16
CA ARG A 159 -14.16 -16.14 9.71
C ARG A 159 -13.18 -16.07 10.88
N SER A 160 -12.17 -15.19 10.78
CA SER A 160 -11.20 -14.97 11.85
C SER A 160 -11.80 -14.47 13.18
N ASN A 161 -13.04 -13.95 13.17
CA ASN A 161 -13.72 -13.51 14.41
C ASN A 161 -14.24 -14.69 15.24
N ILE A 162 -14.64 -15.78 14.57
CA ILE A 162 -15.19 -16.97 15.23
C ILE A 162 -14.19 -18.13 15.30
N ASP A 163 -13.23 -18.16 14.41
CA ASP A 163 -12.10 -19.10 14.43
C ASP A 163 -10.76 -18.33 14.36
N PRO A 164 -10.12 -18.06 15.50
CA PRO A 164 -8.83 -17.38 15.52
C PRO A 164 -7.69 -18.12 14.84
N THR A 165 -7.89 -19.37 14.46
CA THR A 165 -6.93 -20.18 13.69
C THR A 165 -7.15 -20.08 12.18
N ALA A 166 -8.29 -19.54 11.74
CA ALA A 166 -8.56 -19.24 10.34
C ALA A 166 -7.76 -18.02 9.92
N LEU A 167 -6.63 -18.26 9.31
CA LEU A 167 -5.74 -17.21 8.82
C LEU A 167 -6.19 -16.74 7.43
N PRO A 168 -6.01 -15.43 7.11
CA PRO A 168 -6.35 -14.91 5.81
C PRO A 168 -5.59 -15.64 4.70
N ILE A 169 -6.28 -15.86 3.58
CA ILE A 169 -5.74 -16.52 2.41
C ILE A 169 -5.40 -15.44 1.39
N ILE A 170 -4.15 -15.42 0.94
CA ILE A 170 -3.69 -14.49 -0.08
C ILE A 170 -3.75 -15.14 -1.44
N GLY A 171 -4.40 -14.46 -2.38
CA GLY A 171 -4.51 -14.90 -3.76
C GLY A 171 -3.22 -14.72 -4.57
N PRO A 172 -3.12 -15.38 -5.75
CA PRO A 172 -2.04 -15.14 -6.69
C PRO A 172 -2.12 -13.68 -7.19
N GLY A 173 -1.00 -12.97 -7.11
CA GLY A 173 -0.91 -11.56 -7.49
C GLY A 173 -0.89 -10.59 -6.33
N ALA A 174 -1.24 -10.98 -5.13
CA ALA A 174 -0.87 -10.22 -3.95
C ALA A 174 0.67 -10.16 -3.91
N TYR A 175 1.21 -8.95 -3.91
CA TYR A 175 2.64 -8.78 -3.71
C TYR A 175 3.02 -9.55 -2.46
N PRO A 176 4.02 -10.44 -2.54
CA PRO A 176 4.39 -11.20 -1.38
C PRO A 176 4.89 -10.22 -0.32
N VAL A 177 4.06 -9.91 0.66
CA VAL A 177 4.64 -9.67 1.97
C VAL A 177 5.43 -10.95 2.22
N PRO A 178 6.75 -10.90 2.42
CA PRO A 178 7.55 -12.10 2.50
C PRO A 178 7.20 -12.87 3.75
N VAL A 179 6.12 -13.60 3.68
CA VAL A 179 5.78 -14.63 4.64
C VAL A 179 6.40 -15.90 4.08
N PHE A 180 7.57 -16.22 4.56
CA PHE A 180 8.20 -17.49 4.28
C PHE A 180 7.35 -18.61 4.89
N VAL A 181 6.38 -19.07 4.11
CA VAL A 181 5.70 -20.32 4.41
C VAL A 181 6.65 -21.42 3.98
N ASN A 182 7.22 -22.09 4.95
CA ASN A 182 8.20 -23.16 4.72
C ASN A 182 7.45 -24.51 4.55
N ASP A 183 6.50 -24.56 3.61
CA ASP A 183 5.75 -25.77 3.27
C ASP A 183 6.12 -26.38 1.90
N GLY A 184 7.24 -25.92 1.32
CA GLY A 184 7.88 -26.55 0.17
C GLY A 184 7.13 -26.50 -1.16
N GLY A 185 6.04 -25.74 -1.26
CA GLY A 185 5.25 -25.63 -2.49
C GLY A 185 4.72 -24.22 -2.73
N PHE A 186 4.93 -23.73 -3.93
CA PHE A 186 4.26 -22.52 -4.43
C PHE A 186 2.83 -22.91 -4.79
N THR A 187 1.92 -22.88 -3.84
CA THR A 187 0.50 -22.97 -4.14
C THR A 187 -0.02 -21.58 -4.51
N PRO A 188 -0.93 -21.44 -5.49
CA PRO A 188 -1.50 -20.15 -5.89
C PRO A 188 -2.27 -19.45 -4.75
N PHE A 189 -2.49 -20.13 -3.64
CA PHE A 189 -3.11 -19.59 -2.44
C PHE A 189 -2.29 -20.03 -1.23
N SER A 190 -1.58 -19.12 -0.60
CA SER A 190 -0.80 -19.38 0.60
C SER A 190 -1.54 -18.91 1.84
N LYS A 191 -1.58 -19.72 2.90
CA LYS A 191 -2.04 -19.28 4.22
C LYS A 191 -0.96 -18.44 4.88
N PHE A 192 -1.32 -17.28 5.43
CA PHE A 192 -0.44 -16.57 6.34
C PHE A 192 -0.29 -17.37 7.63
N THR A 193 0.90 -17.83 7.93
CA THR A 193 1.13 -18.65 9.13
C THR A 193 1.73 -17.87 10.30
N LYS A 194 2.17 -16.61 10.14
CA LYS A 194 2.93 -15.98 11.23
C LYS A 194 2.75 -14.49 11.50
N PHE A 195 2.33 -13.67 10.58
CA PHE A 195 2.28 -12.24 10.84
C PHE A 195 1.03 -11.62 10.24
N VAL A 196 -0.03 -11.62 11.00
CA VAL A 196 -1.18 -10.75 10.71
C VAL A 196 -1.03 -9.47 11.54
N SER A 197 -1.38 -8.33 10.97
CA SER A 197 -1.29 -7.02 11.61
C SER A 197 -2.42 -6.75 12.61
N PHE A 198 -3.22 -7.78 12.91
CA PHE A 198 -4.34 -7.72 13.84
C PHE A 198 -4.39 -9.00 14.70
N THR A 199 -5.14 -8.96 15.79
CA THR A 199 -5.35 -10.15 16.64
C THR A 199 -6.66 -10.82 16.24
N PRO A 200 -6.65 -12.02 15.63
CA PRO A 200 -7.86 -12.76 15.31
C PRO A 200 -8.72 -13.05 16.54
N GLY A 201 -10.03 -13.06 16.37
CA GLY A 201 -11.01 -13.29 17.42
C GLY A 201 -12.14 -12.27 17.42
N PRO A 202 -13.10 -12.37 18.34
CA PRO A 202 -14.32 -11.56 18.33
C PRO A 202 -14.08 -10.05 18.50
N ASN A 203 -12.91 -9.66 18.97
CA ASN A 203 -12.51 -8.26 19.16
C ASN A 203 -11.45 -7.81 18.16
N SER A 204 -11.31 -8.49 17.03
CA SER A 204 -10.30 -8.21 16.01
C SER A 204 -10.47 -6.86 15.30
N GLY A 205 -11.68 -6.32 15.33
CA GLY A 205 -12.08 -5.17 14.51
C GLY A 205 -12.42 -5.54 13.06
N CYS A 206 -12.25 -6.80 12.66
CA CYS A 206 -12.57 -7.23 11.31
C CYS A 206 -14.06 -7.08 11.01
N ALA A 207 -14.35 -6.32 9.94
CA ALA A 207 -15.68 -6.17 9.38
C ALA A 207 -15.76 -6.89 8.03
N PRO A 208 -16.75 -7.77 7.79
CA PRO A 208 -16.85 -8.54 6.56
C PRO A 208 -17.03 -7.65 5.35
N PHE A 209 -16.31 -7.98 4.27
CA PHE A 209 -16.34 -7.27 3.00
C PHE A 209 -17.07 -8.09 1.94
N ASN A 210 -18.03 -7.47 1.24
CA ASN A 210 -18.73 -8.10 0.13
C ASN A 210 -17.97 -7.87 -1.19
N PRO A 211 -17.19 -8.84 -1.69
CA PRO A 211 -16.41 -8.67 -2.91
C PRO A 211 -17.25 -8.66 -4.20
N LEU A 212 -18.51 -9.04 -4.11
CA LEU A 212 -19.44 -9.18 -5.24
C LEU A 212 -20.44 -8.02 -5.33
N GLY A 213 -20.46 -7.14 -4.32
CA GLY A 213 -21.35 -5.99 -4.26
C GLY A 213 -20.71 -4.72 -4.82
N PHE A 214 -21.48 -3.89 -5.49
CA PHE A 214 -21.08 -2.54 -5.87
C PHE A 214 -21.30 -1.58 -4.69
N ASN A 215 -20.37 -0.65 -4.44
CA ASN A 215 -20.39 0.26 -3.27
C ASN A 215 -20.59 -0.49 -1.93
N SER A 216 -19.97 -1.65 -1.80
CA SER A 216 -20.16 -2.53 -0.65
C SER A 216 -19.22 -2.24 0.52
N THR A 217 -18.27 -1.33 0.36
CA THR A 217 -17.35 -0.92 1.42
C THR A 217 -18.09 -0.09 2.47
N THR A 218 -17.99 -0.52 3.71
CA THR A 218 -18.48 0.22 4.87
C THR A 218 -17.33 0.99 5.53
N GLN A 219 -17.67 1.98 6.38
CA GLN A 219 -16.64 2.66 7.18
C GLN A 219 -15.84 1.68 8.04
N ALA A 220 -16.51 0.69 8.64
CA ALA A 220 -15.85 -0.33 9.44
C ALA A 220 -14.84 -1.19 8.62
N ASN A 221 -15.16 -1.49 7.35
CA ASN A 221 -14.19 -2.14 6.47
C ASN A 221 -13.00 -1.24 6.19
N ALA A 222 -13.25 0.03 5.86
CA ALA A 222 -12.21 1.01 5.59
C ALA A 222 -11.27 1.17 6.79
N ASP A 223 -11.81 1.37 7.99
CA ASP A 223 -11.04 1.54 9.22
C ASP A 223 -10.22 0.30 9.59
N PHE A 224 -10.69 -0.89 9.20
CA PHE A 224 -9.96 -2.12 9.46
C PHE A 224 -8.87 -2.39 8.43
N VAL A 225 -9.15 -2.13 7.15
CA VAL A 225 -8.30 -2.55 6.03
C VAL A 225 -7.23 -1.52 5.68
N TYR A 226 -7.56 -0.23 5.78
CA TYR A 226 -6.68 0.85 5.31
C TYR A 226 -6.05 1.59 6.47
N VAL A 227 -4.82 2.03 6.29
CA VAL A 227 -4.06 2.82 7.26
C VAL A 227 -3.30 3.93 6.57
N ASP A 228 -3.01 4.98 7.32
CA ASP A 228 -2.05 6.00 6.92
C ASP A 228 -0.67 5.59 7.43
N ALA A 229 0.32 5.55 6.54
CA ALA A 229 1.70 5.34 6.92
C ALA A 229 2.39 6.69 7.09
N LEU A 230 2.87 6.91 8.29
CA LEU A 230 3.71 8.05 8.66
C LEU A 230 5.18 7.79 8.31
#